data_922f6916a46882b42f16f991515e6af0
#
_entry.id   922f6916a46882b42f16f991515e6af0
#
_cell.length_a   1.000
_cell.length_b   1.000
_cell.length_c   1.000
_cell.angle_alpha   90.00
_cell.angle_beta   90.00
_cell.angle_gamma   90.00
#
_symmetry.space_group_name_H-M   'P 1'
#
loop_
_entity.id
_entity.type
_entity.pdbx_description
1 polymer ?
#
loop_
_entity_poly.entity_id
_entity_poly.type
_entity_poly.pdbx_seq_one_letter_code
_entity_poly.pdbx_strand_id
1 'polypeptide(L)'
;AQVTEDLVQSSVVSSTGVTDFGNTVASDDNRASFDCSSGTNIIFELTNLSQTPTSIVSAQIRHEAQAQTIQSAVVSMEMLNSSNTQINTQNTTFSTTSDFSQNLTVHTTNDLTSAAFTADDINTLRVKITYITETGTVTTALIDHIFVRVIYNIADPVAGLIKLTSGKIKLNSGLIGIKN
;
A
#
# COMPACT_ATOMS: atom_id res chain seq x y z
N ALA A 1 -2.28 3.98 20.02
CA ALA A 1 -0.94 4.09 19.39
C ALA A 1 -1.09 4.25 17.87
N GLN A 2 -0.08 4.83 17.19
CA GLN A 2 -0.03 4.94 15.73
C GLN A 2 0.88 3.84 15.15
N VAL A 3 0.45 3.25 14.03
CA VAL A 3 1.15 2.19 13.29
C VAL A 3 1.37 2.66 11.86
N THR A 4 2.51 2.29 11.29
CA THR A 4 2.80 2.43 9.85
C THR A 4 3.01 1.03 9.29
N GLU A 5 2.31 0.70 8.21
CA GLU A 5 2.37 -0.61 7.56
C GLU A 5 2.42 -0.45 6.04
N ASP A 6 3.22 -1.29 5.39
CA ASP A 6 3.36 -1.33 3.95
C ASP A 6 2.58 -2.56 3.42
N LEU A 7 1.50 -2.30 2.69
CA LEU A 7 0.66 -3.32 2.10
C LEU A 7 1.17 -3.64 0.69
N VAL A 8 1.67 -4.84 0.51
CA VAL A 8 2.22 -5.33 -0.76
C VAL A 8 1.18 -6.11 -1.56
N GLN A 9 1.47 -6.39 -2.82
CA GLN A 9 0.62 -7.20 -3.67
C GLN A 9 0.37 -8.59 -3.05
N SER A 10 -0.88 -9.00 -2.99
CA SER A 10 -1.32 -10.33 -2.55
C SER A 10 -1.82 -11.21 -3.69
N SER A 11 -2.51 -10.63 -4.66
CA SER A 11 -3.01 -11.31 -5.85
C SER A 11 -3.18 -10.38 -7.03
N VAL A 12 -3.09 -10.91 -8.25
CA VAL A 12 -3.42 -10.18 -9.48
C VAL A 12 -4.87 -10.43 -9.85
N VAL A 13 -5.65 -9.36 -10.02
CA VAL A 13 -7.06 -9.41 -10.44
C VAL A 13 -7.16 -9.50 -11.96
N SER A 14 -6.40 -8.67 -12.67
CA SER A 14 -6.30 -8.68 -14.13
C SER A 14 -5.00 -8.03 -14.58
N SER A 15 -4.46 -8.49 -15.72
CA SER A 15 -3.29 -7.87 -16.33
C SER A 15 -3.31 -7.99 -17.84
N THR A 16 -2.76 -6.99 -18.52
CA THR A 16 -2.50 -6.98 -19.97
C THR A 16 -1.14 -6.30 -20.17
N GLY A 17 -0.22 -6.97 -20.88
CA GLY A 17 1.11 -6.43 -21.16
C GLY A 17 2.01 -6.33 -19.92
N VAL A 18 1.77 -7.16 -18.89
CA VAL A 18 2.58 -7.19 -17.66
C VAL A 18 2.94 -8.63 -17.35
N THR A 19 4.23 -8.89 -17.09
CA THR A 19 4.75 -10.20 -16.71
C THR A 19 5.51 -10.12 -15.40
N ASP A 20 5.60 -11.26 -14.71
CA ASP A 20 6.38 -11.44 -13.47
C ASP A 20 6.02 -10.46 -12.34
N PHE A 21 4.75 -10.00 -12.29
CA PHE A 21 4.33 -8.99 -11.33
C PHE A 21 4.47 -9.44 -9.87
N GLY A 22 4.49 -10.74 -9.60
CA GLY A 22 4.80 -11.28 -8.28
C GLY A 22 6.16 -10.87 -7.72
N ASN A 23 7.08 -10.41 -8.57
CA ASN A 23 8.40 -9.92 -8.16
C ASN A 23 8.35 -8.53 -7.49
N THR A 24 7.23 -7.82 -7.53
CA THR A 24 7.12 -6.45 -6.99
C THR A 24 6.84 -6.36 -5.48
N VAL A 25 6.91 -7.46 -4.75
CA VAL A 25 6.61 -7.51 -3.31
C VAL A 25 7.75 -7.05 -2.42
N ALA A 26 8.98 -6.97 -2.96
CA ALA A 26 10.17 -6.55 -2.25
C ALA A 26 11.11 -5.77 -3.18
N SER A 27 11.90 -4.87 -2.62
CA SER A 27 12.98 -4.19 -3.33
C SER A 27 14.21 -5.10 -3.29
N ASP A 28 14.38 -5.95 -4.31
CA ASP A 28 15.41 -7.00 -4.35
C ASP A 28 16.02 -7.23 -5.75
N ASP A 29 15.81 -6.28 -6.68
CA ASP A 29 16.23 -6.33 -8.08
C ASP A 29 15.54 -7.44 -8.92
N ASN A 30 14.54 -8.14 -8.37
CA ASN A 30 13.64 -8.99 -9.14
C ASN A 30 12.47 -8.14 -9.66
N ARG A 31 12.38 -7.93 -10.96
CA ARG A 31 11.49 -6.91 -11.53
C ARG A 31 10.37 -7.53 -12.34
N ALA A 32 9.19 -6.89 -12.25
CA ALA A 32 8.12 -7.08 -13.21
C ALA A 32 8.41 -6.30 -14.49
N SER A 33 8.03 -6.87 -15.62
CA SER A 33 8.07 -6.19 -16.91
C SER A 33 6.69 -5.61 -17.24
N PHE A 34 6.66 -4.32 -17.59
CA PHE A 34 5.48 -3.55 -17.93
C PHE A 34 5.65 -2.98 -19.34
N ASP A 35 4.85 -3.44 -20.29
CA ASP A 35 4.91 -2.97 -21.67
C ASP A 35 4.44 -1.51 -21.78
N CYS A 36 5.24 -0.67 -22.40
CA CYS A 36 4.90 0.72 -22.68
C CYS A 36 4.11 0.80 -23.99
N SER A 37 2.88 0.31 -23.98
CA SER A 37 2.00 0.30 -25.16
C SER A 37 0.55 0.54 -24.76
N SER A 38 -0.25 1.02 -25.71
CA SER A 38 -1.67 1.29 -25.50
C SER A 38 -2.43 0.02 -25.06
N GLY A 39 -3.18 0.13 -23.99
CA GLY A 39 -3.95 -0.96 -23.40
C GLY A 39 -3.24 -1.72 -22.28
N THR A 40 -1.94 -1.50 -22.08
CA THR A 40 -1.22 -2.11 -20.95
C THR A 40 -1.76 -1.62 -19.61
N ASN A 41 -2.15 -2.55 -18.79
CA ASN A 41 -2.63 -2.27 -17.43
C ASN A 41 -2.50 -3.51 -16.52
N ILE A 42 -2.53 -3.27 -15.23
CA ILE A 42 -2.65 -4.31 -14.20
C ILE A 42 -3.51 -3.80 -13.05
N ILE A 43 -4.35 -4.69 -12.52
CA ILE A 43 -5.09 -4.49 -11.27
C ILE A 43 -4.68 -5.59 -10.30
N PHE A 44 -4.31 -5.23 -9.09
CA PHE A 44 -3.92 -6.16 -8.05
C PHE A 44 -4.49 -5.80 -6.69
N GLU A 45 -4.68 -6.81 -5.86
CA GLU A 45 -5.08 -6.69 -4.46
C GLU A 45 -3.85 -6.57 -3.57
N LEU A 46 -4.04 -5.96 -2.42
CA LEU A 46 -3.01 -5.79 -1.41
C LEU A 46 -3.21 -6.76 -0.25
N THR A 47 -2.17 -6.95 0.54
CA THR A 47 -2.30 -7.62 1.86
C THR A 47 -3.21 -6.81 2.78
N ASN A 48 -3.89 -7.47 3.69
CA ASN A 48 -4.72 -6.79 4.68
C ASN A 48 -3.86 -6.19 5.80
N LEU A 49 -4.44 -5.21 6.51
CA LEU A 49 -3.84 -4.68 7.73
C LEU A 49 -3.63 -5.80 8.77
N SER A 50 -2.46 -5.81 9.38
CA SER A 50 -2.09 -6.81 10.40
C SER A 50 -2.82 -6.62 11.73
N GLN A 51 -3.35 -5.42 11.99
CA GLN A 51 -4.05 -5.06 13.21
C GLN A 51 -5.35 -4.33 12.90
N THR A 52 -6.31 -4.40 13.82
CA THR A 52 -7.58 -3.67 13.69
C THR A 52 -7.39 -2.19 14.01
N PRO A 53 -7.56 -1.28 13.04
CA PRO A 53 -7.43 0.15 13.27
C PRO A 53 -8.63 0.72 14.03
N THR A 54 -8.38 1.74 14.84
CA THR A 54 -9.43 2.63 15.37
C THR A 54 -9.72 3.78 14.43
N SER A 55 -8.76 4.17 13.61
CA SER A 55 -8.90 5.14 12.52
C SER A 55 -7.75 4.99 11.53
N ILE A 56 -8.03 5.25 10.26
CA ILE A 56 -6.99 5.39 9.23
C ILE A 56 -6.58 6.87 9.16
N VAL A 57 -5.28 7.12 9.14
CA VAL A 57 -4.72 8.47 9.06
C VAL A 57 -4.45 8.82 7.59
N SER A 58 -3.81 7.91 6.85
CA SER A 58 -3.48 8.14 5.44
C SER A 58 -3.14 6.85 4.71
N ALA A 59 -3.25 6.90 3.37
CA ALA A 59 -2.75 5.91 2.45
C ALA A 59 -1.93 6.60 1.34
N GLN A 60 -0.84 5.95 0.90
CA GLN A 60 0.09 6.50 -0.10
C GLN A 60 0.67 5.37 -0.95
N ILE A 61 0.50 5.44 -2.28
CA ILE A 61 1.22 4.55 -3.19
C ILE A 61 2.70 4.94 -3.21
N ARG A 62 3.56 3.94 -3.13
CA ARG A 62 5.01 4.06 -3.29
C ARG A 62 5.49 3.02 -4.28
N HIS A 63 6.47 3.37 -5.07
CA HIS A 63 7.05 2.45 -6.02
C HIS A 63 8.54 2.67 -6.20
N GLU A 64 9.20 1.62 -6.66
CA GLU A 64 10.55 1.62 -7.19
C GLU A 64 10.50 1.02 -8.59
N ALA A 65 10.90 1.80 -9.58
CA ALA A 65 10.78 1.43 -10.98
C ALA A 65 11.80 2.16 -11.85
N GLN A 66 12.05 1.60 -13.02
CA GLN A 66 12.92 2.21 -14.04
C GLN A 66 12.32 2.07 -15.44
N ALA A 67 12.71 2.95 -16.36
CA ALA A 67 12.56 2.72 -17.79
C ALA A 67 13.79 1.96 -18.30
N GLN A 68 13.62 1.05 -19.26
CA GLN A 68 14.77 0.34 -19.85
C GLN A 68 15.67 1.21 -20.72
N THR A 69 15.23 2.41 -21.07
CA THR A 69 15.95 3.39 -21.87
C THR A 69 16.02 4.73 -21.16
N ILE A 70 16.89 5.65 -21.60
CA ILE A 70 17.00 7.02 -21.05
C ILE A 70 15.75 7.91 -21.30
N GLN A 71 14.71 7.35 -21.84
CA GLN A 71 13.44 8.01 -22.14
C GLN A 71 12.42 7.69 -21.05
N SER A 72 11.29 8.37 -21.04
CA SER A 72 10.31 8.24 -19.97
C SER A 72 8.99 7.65 -20.43
N ALA A 73 8.40 6.83 -19.57
CA ALA A 73 7.03 6.36 -19.69
C ALA A 73 6.17 6.96 -18.58
N VAL A 74 5.01 7.50 -18.93
CA VAL A 74 4.02 8.01 -17.99
C VAL A 74 2.98 6.94 -17.76
N VAL A 75 2.72 6.64 -16.50
CA VAL A 75 1.67 5.74 -16.06
C VAL A 75 0.71 6.43 -15.11
N SER A 76 -0.56 6.02 -15.13
CA SER A 76 -1.52 6.33 -14.09
C SER A 76 -1.45 5.26 -13.01
N MET A 77 -1.41 5.66 -11.76
CA MET A 77 -1.56 4.78 -10.60
C MET A 77 -2.83 5.18 -9.86
N GLU A 78 -3.75 4.23 -9.70
CA GLU A 78 -5.07 4.44 -9.15
C GLU A 78 -5.29 3.55 -7.93
N MET A 79 -5.84 4.11 -6.87
CA MET A 79 -6.46 3.33 -5.80
C MET A 79 -7.90 3.03 -6.19
N LEU A 80 -8.32 1.78 -6.08
CA LEU A 80 -9.66 1.32 -6.42
C LEU A 80 -10.29 0.63 -5.21
N ASN A 81 -11.62 0.65 -5.12
CA ASN A 81 -12.35 -0.20 -4.19
C ASN A 81 -12.48 -1.65 -4.73
N SER A 82 -13.12 -2.53 -3.97
CA SER A 82 -13.37 -3.93 -4.33
C SER A 82 -14.18 -4.12 -5.61
N SER A 83 -14.93 -3.10 -6.04
CA SER A 83 -15.70 -3.11 -7.29
C SER A 83 -14.93 -2.51 -8.47
N ASN A 84 -13.63 -2.27 -8.32
CA ASN A 84 -12.76 -1.59 -9.30
C ASN A 84 -13.18 -0.15 -9.61
N THR A 85 -13.91 0.52 -8.71
CA THR A 85 -14.22 1.94 -8.84
C THR A 85 -13.07 2.76 -8.28
N GLN A 86 -12.63 3.75 -9.03
CA GLN A 86 -11.52 4.63 -8.66
C GLN A 86 -11.84 5.43 -7.41
N ILE A 87 -10.94 5.35 -6.43
CA ILE A 87 -10.94 6.16 -5.20
C ILE A 87 -10.07 7.39 -5.40
N ASN A 88 -8.83 7.20 -5.85
CA ASN A 88 -7.84 8.26 -6.09
C ASN A 88 -7.04 7.92 -7.34
N THR A 89 -6.51 8.93 -8.02
CA THR A 89 -5.63 8.73 -9.17
C THR A 89 -4.48 9.71 -9.18
N GLN A 90 -3.35 9.24 -9.68
CA GLN A 90 -2.16 10.06 -9.90
C GLN A 90 -1.36 9.54 -11.09
N ASN A 91 -0.72 10.46 -11.80
CA ASN A 91 0.25 10.11 -12.81
C ASN A 91 1.66 10.13 -12.20
N THR A 92 2.49 9.19 -12.61
CA THR A 92 3.90 9.15 -12.32
C THR A 92 4.71 8.84 -13.58
N THR A 93 6.01 9.09 -13.54
CA THR A 93 6.89 8.92 -14.69
C THR A 93 8.04 7.99 -14.34
N PHE A 94 8.21 6.94 -15.10
CA PHE A 94 9.41 6.11 -15.08
C PHE A 94 10.43 6.71 -16.05
N SER A 95 11.50 7.32 -15.57
CA SER A 95 12.36 8.19 -16.40
C SER A 95 13.85 7.89 -16.32
N THR A 96 14.25 6.87 -15.57
CA THR A 96 15.67 6.54 -15.38
C THR A 96 15.95 5.11 -15.79
N THR A 97 17.21 4.82 -16.15
CA THR A 97 17.69 3.46 -16.44
C THR A 97 18.19 2.72 -15.20
N SER A 98 18.04 3.30 -14.04
CA SER A 98 18.28 2.69 -12.73
C SER A 98 17.02 2.84 -11.88
N ASP A 99 16.87 1.97 -10.89
CA ASP A 99 15.72 2.03 -10.01
C ASP A 99 15.60 3.39 -9.33
N PHE A 100 14.41 3.92 -9.37
CA PHE A 100 14.05 5.21 -8.80
C PHE A 100 12.83 5.04 -7.90
N SER A 101 13.05 5.27 -6.61
CA SER A 101 11.99 5.21 -5.60
C SER A 101 11.20 6.51 -5.60
N GLN A 102 9.89 6.41 -5.69
CA GLN A 102 8.99 7.55 -5.63
C GLN A 102 7.84 7.33 -4.65
N ASN A 103 7.55 8.39 -3.91
CA ASN A 103 6.37 8.49 -3.04
C ASN A 103 5.34 9.36 -3.75
N LEU A 104 4.16 8.79 -4.03
CA LEU A 104 3.07 9.56 -4.62
C LEU A 104 2.37 10.42 -3.57
N THR A 105 1.27 11.09 -3.93
CA THR A 105 0.52 11.94 -3.00
C THR A 105 -0.04 11.13 -1.84
N VAL A 106 0.00 11.72 -0.65
CA VAL A 106 -0.64 11.17 0.54
C VAL A 106 -2.13 11.51 0.49
N HIS A 107 -2.97 10.48 0.58
CA HIS A 107 -4.43 10.63 0.66
C HIS A 107 -4.90 10.38 2.08
N THR A 108 -5.75 11.26 2.58
CA THR A 108 -6.36 11.16 3.93
C THR A 108 -7.84 10.81 3.86
N THR A 109 -8.42 10.90 2.67
CA THR A 109 -9.84 10.66 2.39
C THR A 109 -10.03 9.74 1.20
N ASN A 110 -11.15 9.03 1.20
CA ASN A 110 -11.67 8.32 0.05
C ASN A 110 -12.45 9.33 -0.81
N ASP A 111 -11.98 9.61 -2.04
CA ASP A 111 -12.55 10.65 -2.90
C ASP A 111 -13.99 10.33 -3.36
N LEU A 112 -14.39 9.04 -3.37
CA LEU A 112 -15.78 8.66 -3.68
C LEU A 112 -16.78 9.11 -2.62
N THR A 113 -16.37 9.09 -1.35
CA THR A 113 -17.24 9.40 -0.21
C THR A 113 -16.94 10.76 0.40
N SER A 114 -15.80 11.36 0.06
CA SER A 114 -15.22 12.56 0.69
C SER A 114 -15.03 12.41 2.21
N ALA A 115 -14.97 11.17 2.70
CA ALA A 115 -14.78 10.83 4.11
C ALA A 115 -13.38 10.25 4.34
N ALA A 116 -12.95 10.20 5.60
CA ALA A 116 -11.73 9.47 5.97
C ALA A 116 -11.86 8.00 5.59
N PHE A 117 -10.74 7.36 5.23
CA PHE A 117 -10.71 5.93 4.95
C PHE A 117 -11.19 5.13 6.16
N THR A 118 -11.95 4.09 5.88
CA THR A 118 -12.30 3.05 6.85
C THR A 118 -11.32 1.88 6.80
N ALA A 119 -11.36 1.01 7.79
CA ALA A 119 -10.60 -0.25 7.76
C ALA A 119 -10.99 -1.13 6.56
N ASP A 120 -12.26 -1.14 6.19
CA ASP A 120 -12.79 -1.92 5.08
C ASP A 120 -12.30 -1.35 3.74
N ASP A 121 -12.27 -0.03 3.57
CA ASP A 121 -11.68 0.62 2.38
C ASP A 121 -10.24 0.14 2.15
N ILE A 122 -9.44 0.04 3.21
CA ILE A 122 -8.03 -0.35 3.12
C ILE A 122 -7.89 -1.86 2.91
N ASN A 123 -8.64 -2.70 3.63
CA ASN A 123 -8.57 -4.16 3.50
C ASN A 123 -9.14 -4.70 2.18
N THR A 124 -9.90 -3.89 1.46
CA THR A 124 -10.42 -4.24 0.13
C THR A 124 -9.79 -3.41 -0.99
N LEU A 125 -8.73 -2.65 -0.64
CA LEU A 125 -8.06 -1.74 -1.57
C LEU A 125 -7.38 -2.54 -2.70
N ARG A 126 -7.55 -2.03 -3.92
CA ARG A 126 -6.82 -2.47 -5.10
C ARG A 126 -6.00 -1.32 -5.65
N VAL A 127 -4.93 -1.65 -6.32
CA VAL A 127 -4.15 -0.69 -7.10
C VAL A 127 -4.22 -1.07 -8.56
N LYS A 128 -4.40 -0.05 -9.40
CA LYS A 128 -4.33 -0.20 -10.85
C LYS A 128 -3.20 0.66 -11.39
N ILE A 129 -2.41 0.08 -12.28
CA ILE A 129 -1.41 0.79 -13.06
C ILE A 129 -1.85 0.72 -14.52
N THR A 130 -1.87 1.86 -15.20
CA THR A 130 -2.23 1.96 -16.62
C THR A 130 -1.19 2.78 -17.36
N TYR A 131 -0.71 2.28 -18.49
CA TYR A 131 0.11 3.05 -19.42
C TYR A 131 -0.69 4.23 -19.99
N ILE A 132 -0.07 5.40 -20.05
CA ILE A 132 -0.66 6.61 -20.65
C ILE A 132 0.07 7.00 -21.92
N THR A 133 1.36 7.27 -21.82
CA THR A 133 2.16 7.76 -22.94
C THR A 133 3.67 7.59 -22.65
N GLU A 134 4.47 7.79 -23.67
CA GLU A 134 5.92 7.76 -23.57
C GLU A 134 6.54 8.96 -24.31
N THR A 135 7.79 9.27 -23.97
CA THR A 135 8.64 10.13 -24.77
C THR A 135 9.73 9.27 -25.42
N GLY A 136 9.76 9.28 -26.75
CA GLY A 136 10.73 8.48 -27.52
C GLY A 136 10.28 7.04 -27.76
N THR A 137 11.16 6.07 -27.59
CA THR A 137 10.93 4.64 -27.90
C THR A 137 11.10 3.76 -26.65
N VAL A 138 10.43 4.09 -25.54
CA VAL A 138 10.39 3.20 -24.38
C VAL A 138 9.42 2.06 -24.70
N THR A 139 9.94 0.84 -24.82
CA THR A 139 9.11 -0.34 -25.08
C THR A 139 8.70 -1.06 -23.80
N THR A 140 9.48 -0.92 -22.74
CA THR A 140 9.27 -1.63 -21.49
C THR A 140 9.76 -0.78 -20.31
N ALA A 141 8.98 -0.74 -19.26
CA ALA A 141 9.40 -0.32 -17.93
C ALA A 141 9.56 -1.53 -17.01
N LEU A 142 10.39 -1.41 -16.01
CA LEU A 142 10.63 -2.44 -15.00
C LEU A 142 10.19 -1.90 -13.65
N ILE A 143 9.37 -2.67 -12.95
CA ILE A 143 8.89 -2.33 -11.61
C ILE A 143 9.55 -3.32 -10.64
N ASP A 144 10.39 -2.81 -9.74
CA ASP A 144 11.04 -3.62 -8.71
C ASP A 144 10.14 -3.77 -7.49
N HIS A 145 9.62 -2.67 -6.97
CA HIS A 145 8.78 -2.69 -5.79
C HIS A 145 7.59 -1.75 -5.93
N ILE A 146 6.40 -2.19 -5.50
CA ILE A 146 5.21 -1.35 -5.38
C ILE A 146 4.40 -1.76 -4.16
N PHE A 147 3.98 -0.77 -3.37
CA PHE A 147 3.20 -0.99 -2.17
C PHE A 147 2.35 0.24 -1.82
N VAL A 148 1.39 0.06 -0.94
CA VAL A 148 0.65 1.16 -0.33
C VAL A 148 1.05 1.28 1.13
N ARG A 149 1.66 2.41 1.48
CA ARG A 149 1.93 2.74 2.89
C ARG A 149 0.68 3.27 3.54
N VAL A 150 0.26 2.62 4.60
CA VAL A 150 -0.90 3.01 5.41
C VAL A 150 -0.42 3.43 6.79
N ILE A 151 -0.89 4.59 7.25
CA ILE A 151 -0.71 5.05 8.62
C ILE A 151 -2.08 5.00 9.30
N TYR A 152 -2.16 4.33 10.44
CA TYR A 152 -3.40 4.16 11.17
C TYR A 152 -3.19 4.15 12.67
N ASN A 153 -4.24 4.43 13.42
CA ASN A 153 -4.25 4.33 14.87
C ASN A 153 -4.86 3.00 15.30
N ILE A 154 -4.29 2.42 16.34
CA ILE A 154 -4.87 1.27 17.04
C ILE A 154 -5.27 1.68 18.46
N ALA A 155 -6.14 0.92 19.07
CA ALA A 155 -6.40 1.06 20.50
C ALA A 155 -5.08 0.92 21.26
N ASP A 156 -4.83 1.83 22.19
CA ASP A 156 -3.70 1.61 23.10
C ASP A 156 -3.94 0.29 23.82
N PRO A 157 -2.92 -0.58 23.91
CA PRO A 157 -3.04 -1.74 24.77
C PRO A 157 -3.40 -1.22 26.16
N VAL A 158 -4.57 -1.57 26.64
CA VAL A 158 -4.99 -1.21 28.00
C VAL A 158 -3.90 -1.75 28.90
N ALA A 159 -3.06 -0.85 29.42
CA ALA A 159 -1.99 -1.24 30.32
C ALA A 159 -2.63 -2.07 31.44
N GLY A 160 -2.46 -3.40 31.30
CA GLY A 160 -2.83 -4.44 32.25
C GLY A 160 -3.96 -4.11 33.21
N LEU A 161 -5.21 -4.08 32.73
CA LEU A 161 -6.33 -4.27 33.66
C LEU A 161 -6.33 -5.76 34.04
N ILE A 162 -5.51 -6.11 35.04
CA ILE A 162 -5.59 -7.42 35.69
C ILE A 162 -6.91 -7.39 36.48
N LYS A 163 -7.98 -7.89 35.87
CA LYS A 163 -9.27 -8.06 36.55
C LYS A 163 -9.15 -9.27 37.48
N LEU A 164 -8.68 -9.02 38.69
CA LEU A 164 -8.72 -10.02 39.75
C LEU A 164 -10.12 -10.05 40.35
N THR A 165 -10.79 -11.17 40.21
CA THR A 165 -12.08 -11.42 40.86
C THR A 165 -11.90 -11.75 42.33
N SER A 166 -10.72 -12.20 42.77
CA SER A 166 -10.27 -12.34 44.17
C SER A 166 -8.81 -12.73 44.19
N GLY A 167 -8.03 -12.29 45.18
CA GLY A 167 -6.66 -12.74 45.39
C GLY A 167 -5.64 -11.61 45.63
N LYS A 168 -4.39 -11.99 45.79
CA LYS A 168 -3.24 -11.08 45.99
C LYS A 168 -2.27 -11.23 44.85
N ILE A 169 -1.89 -10.11 44.19
CA ILE A 169 -0.75 -10.11 43.27
C ILE A 169 0.52 -9.91 44.06
N LYS A 170 1.48 -10.82 43.89
CA LYS A 170 2.82 -10.67 44.43
C LYS A 170 3.71 -10.10 43.30
N LEU A 171 4.17 -8.85 43.48
CA LEU A 171 5.19 -8.26 42.64
C LEU A 171 6.55 -8.49 43.26
N ASN A 172 7.63 -8.54 42.46
CA ASN A 172 8.99 -8.73 42.92
C ASN A 172 9.48 -7.65 43.89
N SER A 173 8.74 -6.55 44.08
CA SER A 173 9.09 -5.41 44.94
C SER A 173 7.99 -4.99 45.92
N GLY A 174 6.90 -5.76 46.08
CA GLY A 174 5.85 -5.42 47.04
C GLY A 174 4.49 -6.06 46.79
N LEU A 175 3.59 -5.92 47.72
CA LEU A 175 2.20 -6.41 47.66
C LEU A 175 1.27 -5.24 47.35
N ILE A 176 0.46 -5.35 46.27
CA ILE A 176 -0.66 -4.44 46.06
C ILE A 176 -1.90 -5.11 46.67
N GLY A 177 -2.43 -4.55 47.75
CA GLY A 177 -3.71 -4.96 48.31
C GLY A 177 -4.88 -4.27 47.59
N ILE A 178 -5.84 -5.03 47.14
CA ILE A 178 -7.13 -4.49 46.68
C ILE A 178 -8.02 -4.35 47.92
N LYS A 179 -8.44 -3.13 48.26
CA LYS A 179 -9.53 -2.92 49.22
C LYS A 179 -10.86 -3.06 48.53
N ASN A 180 -11.71 -3.89 49.07
CA ASN A 180 -13.13 -3.98 48.68
C ASN A 180 -13.86 -2.71 49.10
#